data_3adf65fbdf5b8460ba745097b985faf7
#
_entry.id   3adf65fbdf5b8460ba745097b985faf7
#
_cell.length_a   1.000
_cell.length_b   1.000
_cell.length_c   1.000
_cell.angle_alpha   90.00
_cell.angle_beta   90.00
_cell.angle_gamma   90.00
#
_symmetry.space_group_name_H-M   'P 1'
#
loop_
_entity.id
_entity.type
_entity.pdbx_description
1 polymer ?
#
loop_
_entity_poly.entity_id
_entity_poly.type
_entity_poly.pdbx_seq_one_letter_code
_entity_poly.pdbx_strand_id
1 'polypeptide(L)'
;NGVFDIHEQMDSDLIKLVSNVNSYERENVVRLENSVELLLENLQSCLSKIGLSQCAIESYETGSFITGKDAGALNTGIKIFGDLHEKNKEAYDEIYETEQKIKDEAEKRKTQGIWMIVGGTVLIATGAACIVLTGGAAIPIVADVAVAVGSGTAVFGAADAIEGTQDIYYGSTGDIDSTAVNGIKDDLFQGNEDAYYLTENAFAFAASAMIPIGQASTAGNLTFKSTATIVAKEGISMGAGAGAQKITTDVTGNDTAGMVAG
;
A
#
# COMPACT_ATOMS: atom_id res chain seq x y z
N ASN A 1 15.08 24.98 21.36
CA ASN A 1 13.69 25.40 21.63
C ASN A 1 12.75 25.07 20.46
N GLY A 2 13.19 25.12 19.19
CA GLY A 2 12.30 24.92 18.04
C GLY A 2 11.58 23.56 17.97
N VAL A 3 12.15 22.49 18.48
CA VAL A 3 11.51 21.14 18.50
C VAL A 3 10.35 21.10 19.50
N PHE A 4 10.47 21.75 20.65
CA PHE A 4 9.38 21.85 21.62
C PHE A 4 8.21 22.68 21.09
N ASP A 5 8.50 23.76 20.37
CA ASP A 5 7.47 24.63 19.79
C ASP A 5 6.69 23.88 18.69
N ILE A 6 7.34 22.99 17.92
CA ILE A 6 6.71 22.13 16.91
C ILE A 6 5.79 21.09 17.58
N HIS A 7 6.22 20.44 18.66
CA HIS A 7 5.40 19.48 19.39
C HIS A 7 4.15 20.14 20.00
N GLU A 8 4.29 21.32 20.59
CA GLU A 8 3.17 22.04 21.17
C GLU A 8 2.16 22.50 20.09
N GLN A 9 2.66 22.84 18.90
CA GLN A 9 1.81 23.17 17.75
C GLN A 9 1.07 21.92 17.23
N MET A 10 1.75 20.78 17.10
CA MET A 10 1.15 19.52 16.69
C MET A 10 0.07 19.05 17.66
N ASP A 11 0.32 19.10 18.98
CA ASP A 11 -0.68 18.76 19.99
C ASP A 11 -1.92 19.67 19.91
N SER A 12 -1.70 20.98 19.71
CA SER A 12 -2.80 21.95 19.53
C SER A 12 -3.64 21.65 18.28
N ASP A 13 -2.99 21.31 17.17
CA ASP A 13 -3.68 21.01 15.91
C ASP A 13 -4.41 19.65 15.98
N LEU A 14 -3.84 18.66 16.66
CA LEU A 14 -4.50 17.38 16.94
C LEU A 14 -5.77 17.57 17.79
N ILE A 15 -5.70 18.38 18.85
CA ILE A 15 -6.84 18.71 19.70
C ILE A 15 -7.95 19.42 18.88
N LYS A 16 -7.57 20.34 17.99
CA LYS A 16 -8.52 20.99 17.08
C LYS A 16 -9.16 20.01 16.11
N LEU A 17 -8.38 19.10 15.52
CA LEU A 17 -8.89 18.08 14.63
C LEU A 17 -9.90 17.18 15.33
N VAL A 18 -9.55 16.65 16.50
CA VAL A 18 -10.46 15.82 17.32
C VAL A 18 -11.74 16.59 17.69
N SER A 19 -11.63 17.87 18.04
CA SER A 19 -12.78 18.73 18.34
C SER A 19 -13.67 18.91 17.11
N ASN A 20 -13.09 19.13 15.94
CA ASN A 20 -13.83 19.29 14.69
C ASN A 20 -14.54 18.00 14.27
N VAL A 21 -13.89 16.84 14.39
CA VAL A 21 -14.50 15.53 14.12
C VAL A 21 -15.67 15.28 15.06
N ASN A 22 -15.49 15.51 16.36
CA ASN A 22 -16.56 15.35 17.36
C ASN A 22 -17.74 16.31 17.14
N SER A 23 -17.49 17.53 16.64
CA SER A 23 -18.55 18.46 16.28
C SER A 23 -19.29 18.02 15.03
N TYR A 24 -18.57 17.56 14.01
CA TYR A 24 -19.14 17.01 12.79
C TYR A 24 -20.02 15.80 13.09
N GLU A 25 -19.52 14.87 13.90
CA GLU A 25 -20.24 13.68 14.33
C GLU A 25 -21.54 14.05 15.06
N ARG A 26 -21.48 14.96 16.02
CA ARG A 26 -22.63 15.42 16.79
C ARG A 26 -23.68 16.13 15.92
N GLU A 27 -23.24 16.92 14.95
CA GLU A 27 -24.17 17.75 14.14
C GLU A 27 -24.77 17.00 12.96
N ASN A 28 -24.03 16.07 12.37
CA ASN A 28 -24.46 15.40 11.13
C ASN A 28 -24.88 13.95 11.34
N VAL A 29 -24.16 13.15 12.11
CA VAL A 29 -24.48 11.73 12.32
C VAL A 29 -25.77 11.59 13.15
N VAL A 30 -25.90 12.34 14.25
CA VAL A 30 -27.12 12.31 15.09
C VAL A 30 -28.36 12.80 14.32
N ARG A 31 -28.21 13.79 13.43
CA ARG A 31 -29.29 14.23 12.56
C ARG A 31 -29.67 13.17 11.54
N LEU A 32 -28.72 12.49 10.97
CA LEU A 32 -28.94 11.40 10.03
C LEU A 32 -29.64 10.22 10.72
N GLU A 33 -29.15 9.80 11.88
CA GLU A 33 -29.78 8.74 12.68
C GLU A 33 -31.22 9.04 13.01
N ASN A 34 -31.52 10.22 13.55
CA ASN A 34 -32.89 10.65 13.87
C ASN A 34 -33.80 10.68 12.62
N SER A 35 -33.24 11.07 11.47
CA SER A 35 -34.01 11.12 10.21
C SER A 35 -34.27 9.71 9.66
N VAL A 36 -33.33 8.79 9.78
CA VAL A 36 -33.47 7.38 9.39
C VAL A 36 -34.45 6.66 10.34
N GLU A 37 -34.37 6.91 11.64
CA GLU A 37 -35.29 6.35 12.64
C GLU A 37 -36.74 6.78 12.36
N LEU A 38 -36.98 8.06 12.13
CA LEU A 38 -38.30 8.59 11.76
C LEU A 38 -38.82 7.98 10.46
N LEU A 39 -37.97 7.78 9.46
CA LEU A 39 -38.31 7.11 8.21
C LEU A 39 -38.69 5.65 8.44
N LEU A 40 -37.93 4.91 9.25
CA LEU A 40 -38.22 3.53 9.62
C LEU A 40 -39.51 3.37 10.38
N GLU A 41 -39.79 4.25 11.35
CA GLU A 41 -41.08 4.26 12.10
C GLU A 41 -42.27 4.51 11.17
N ASN A 42 -42.13 5.48 10.24
CA ASN A 42 -43.16 5.76 9.26
C ASN A 42 -43.38 4.59 8.29
N LEU A 43 -42.30 3.93 7.86
CA LEU A 43 -42.36 2.76 7.00
C LEU A 43 -43.01 1.55 7.69
N GLN A 44 -42.65 1.30 8.98
CA GLN A 44 -43.28 0.27 9.80
C GLN A 44 -44.79 0.56 10.04
N SER A 45 -45.12 1.81 10.30
CA SER A 45 -46.51 2.24 10.44
C SER A 45 -47.30 1.99 9.15
N CYS A 46 -46.74 2.36 7.99
CA CYS A 46 -47.37 2.09 6.70
C CYS A 46 -47.54 0.60 6.43
N LEU A 47 -46.50 -0.21 6.67
CA LEU A 47 -46.53 -1.67 6.48
C LEU A 47 -47.55 -2.35 7.40
N SER A 48 -47.66 -1.92 8.66
CA SER A 48 -48.64 -2.46 9.60
C SER A 48 -50.08 -2.13 9.18
N LYS A 49 -50.31 -0.95 8.62
CA LYS A 49 -51.64 -0.55 8.12
C LYS A 49 -52.01 -1.25 6.81
N ILE A 50 -51.02 -1.51 5.94
CA ILE A 50 -51.21 -2.33 4.73
C ILE A 50 -51.56 -3.77 5.13
N GLY A 51 -50.92 -4.33 6.17
CA GLY A 51 -51.21 -5.66 6.70
C GLY A 51 -52.57 -5.77 7.40
N LEU A 52 -53.10 -4.65 7.93
CA LEU A 52 -54.41 -4.60 8.58
C LEU A 52 -55.55 -4.28 7.62
N SER A 53 -55.29 -3.56 6.52
CA SER A 53 -56.25 -3.44 5.44
C SER A 53 -56.28 -4.75 4.69
N GLN A 54 -57.40 -5.45 4.72
CA GLN A 54 -57.67 -6.58 3.83
C GLN A 54 -57.73 -6.05 2.39
N CYS A 55 -56.56 -5.74 1.83
CA CYS A 55 -56.42 -5.49 0.41
C CYS A 55 -56.52 -6.83 -0.31
N ALA A 56 -57.74 -7.30 -0.52
CA ALA A 56 -58.00 -8.31 -1.52
C ALA A 56 -57.55 -7.71 -2.86
N ILE A 57 -56.71 -8.43 -3.61
CA ILE A 57 -56.24 -8.03 -4.94
C ILE A 57 -57.43 -7.67 -5.85
N GLU A 58 -58.58 -8.28 -5.58
CA GLU A 58 -59.87 -8.08 -6.25
C GLU A 58 -60.52 -6.70 -6.03
N SER A 59 -60.11 -5.96 -4.98
CA SER A 59 -60.61 -4.60 -4.67
C SER A 59 -59.59 -3.49 -4.93
N TYR A 60 -58.49 -3.79 -5.58
CA TYR A 60 -57.45 -2.80 -5.90
C TYR A 60 -57.88 -1.86 -7.03
N GLU A 61 -58.07 -0.61 -6.72
CA GLU A 61 -58.22 0.46 -7.71
C GLU A 61 -56.87 1.14 -7.95
N THR A 62 -56.50 1.31 -9.22
CA THR A 62 -55.23 1.97 -9.60
C THR A 62 -55.15 3.36 -8.97
N GLY A 63 -54.14 3.57 -8.13
CA GLY A 63 -53.90 4.83 -7.44
C GLY A 63 -54.47 4.89 -6.01
N SER A 64 -55.19 3.86 -5.51
CA SER A 64 -55.74 3.82 -4.14
C SER A 64 -54.64 3.91 -3.06
N PHE A 65 -53.45 3.43 -3.34
CA PHE A 65 -52.26 3.58 -2.47
C PHE A 65 -51.69 5.01 -2.45
N ILE A 66 -51.93 5.78 -3.50
CA ILE A 66 -51.39 7.15 -3.66
C ILE A 66 -52.26 8.20 -2.99
N THR A 67 -53.56 7.90 -2.81
CA THR A 67 -54.57 8.83 -2.29
C THR A 67 -54.88 8.66 -0.81
N GLY A 68 -54.39 7.62 -0.15
CA GLY A 68 -54.55 7.39 1.28
C GLY A 68 -53.74 8.37 2.13
N LYS A 69 -54.22 8.72 3.34
CA LYS A 69 -53.47 9.60 4.28
C LYS A 69 -52.10 9.05 4.62
N ASP A 70 -51.94 7.73 4.62
CA ASP A 70 -50.70 7.06 4.96
C ASP A 70 -49.71 7.06 3.79
N ALA A 71 -50.21 7.00 2.54
CA ALA A 71 -49.39 7.21 1.34
C ALA A 71 -48.88 8.65 1.25
N GLY A 72 -49.65 9.63 1.76
CA GLY A 72 -49.22 11.02 1.86
C GLY A 72 -48.02 11.21 2.79
N ALA A 73 -47.99 10.52 3.94
CA ALA A 73 -46.86 10.56 4.86
C ALA A 73 -45.60 9.90 4.26
N LEU A 74 -45.76 8.74 3.61
CA LEU A 74 -44.67 8.06 2.91
C LEU A 74 -44.11 8.93 1.77
N ASN A 75 -44.97 9.53 0.96
CA ASN A 75 -44.58 10.39 -0.15
C ASN A 75 -43.86 11.66 0.34
N THR A 76 -44.28 12.21 1.48
CA THR A 76 -43.63 13.34 2.15
C THR A 76 -42.24 12.91 2.65
N GLY A 77 -42.12 11.74 3.28
CA GLY A 77 -40.85 11.19 3.73
C GLY A 77 -39.88 10.95 2.58
N ILE A 78 -40.33 10.34 1.50
CA ILE A 78 -39.51 10.11 0.28
C ILE A 78 -39.04 11.44 -0.32
N LYS A 79 -39.93 12.45 -0.35
CA LYS A 79 -39.58 13.77 -0.87
C LYS A 79 -38.53 14.47 0.00
N ILE A 80 -38.71 14.44 1.33
CA ILE A 80 -37.71 15.01 2.26
C ILE A 80 -36.35 14.30 2.12
N PHE A 81 -36.36 12.97 1.99
CA PHE A 81 -35.15 12.21 1.77
C PHE A 81 -34.49 12.55 0.42
N GLY A 82 -35.28 12.69 -0.65
CA GLY A 82 -34.79 13.11 -1.96
C GLY A 82 -34.18 14.51 -1.93
N ASP A 83 -34.88 15.48 -1.27
CA ASP A 83 -34.37 16.84 -1.12
C ASP A 83 -33.10 16.91 -0.26
N LEU A 84 -32.97 16.06 0.77
CA LEU A 84 -31.76 15.91 1.58
C LEU A 84 -30.62 15.27 0.79
N HIS A 85 -30.91 14.24 0.03
CA HIS A 85 -29.93 13.58 -0.83
C HIS A 85 -29.40 14.53 -1.90
N GLU A 86 -30.29 15.28 -2.57
CA GLU A 86 -29.88 16.27 -3.59
C GLU A 86 -29.02 17.38 -2.99
N LYS A 87 -29.37 17.89 -1.79
CA LYS A 87 -28.59 18.93 -1.10
C LYS A 87 -27.22 18.48 -0.61
N ASN A 88 -27.06 17.20 -0.32
CA ASN A 88 -25.81 16.65 0.18
C ASN A 88 -25.06 15.80 -0.86
N LYS A 89 -25.55 15.80 -2.11
CA LYS A 89 -24.98 14.98 -3.18
C LYS A 89 -23.48 15.23 -3.38
N GLU A 90 -23.07 16.50 -3.43
CA GLU A 90 -21.65 16.87 -3.59
C GLU A 90 -20.79 16.32 -2.43
N ALA A 91 -21.31 16.40 -1.19
CA ALA A 91 -20.60 15.85 -0.03
C ALA A 91 -20.54 14.31 -0.05
N TYR A 92 -21.57 13.63 -0.51
CA TYR A 92 -21.56 12.17 -0.69
C TYR A 92 -20.60 11.75 -1.81
N ASP A 93 -20.60 12.47 -2.93
CA ASP A 93 -19.70 12.19 -4.05
C ASP A 93 -18.24 12.40 -3.61
N GLU A 94 -17.93 13.46 -2.84
CA GLU A 94 -16.61 13.71 -2.29
C GLU A 94 -16.15 12.62 -1.29
N ILE A 95 -17.06 12.20 -0.39
CA ILE A 95 -16.77 11.09 0.55
C ILE A 95 -16.50 9.80 -0.22
N TYR A 96 -17.32 9.48 -1.21
CA TYR A 96 -17.17 8.28 -2.03
C TYR A 96 -15.85 8.29 -2.81
N GLU A 97 -15.51 9.41 -3.46
CA GLU A 97 -14.23 9.55 -4.17
C GLU A 97 -13.04 9.43 -3.21
N THR A 98 -13.15 10.00 -2.01
CA THR A 98 -12.10 9.90 -0.99
C THR A 98 -11.92 8.47 -0.51
N GLU A 99 -13.02 7.75 -0.26
CA GLU A 99 -12.99 6.33 0.12
C GLU A 99 -12.35 5.46 -0.98
N GLN A 100 -12.65 5.72 -2.25
CA GLN A 100 -12.03 5.00 -3.35
C GLN A 100 -10.52 5.29 -3.43
N LYS A 101 -10.11 6.54 -3.30
CA LYS A 101 -8.67 6.90 -3.27
C LYS A 101 -7.93 6.19 -2.14
N ILE A 102 -8.50 6.17 -0.93
CA ILE A 102 -7.91 5.47 0.22
C ILE A 102 -7.78 3.97 -0.08
N LYS A 103 -8.80 3.34 -0.67
CA LYS A 103 -8.75 1.92 -1.04
C LYS A 103 -7.68 1.64 -2.09
N ASP A 104 -7.61 2.47 -3.13
CA ASP A 104 -6.63 2.32 -4.21
C ASP A 104 -5.20 2.51 -3.70
N GLU A 105 -4.96 3.50 -2.85
CA GLU A 105 -3.66 3.73 -2.22
C GLU A 105 -3.27 2.60 -1.26
N ALA A 106 -4.20 2.10 -0.46
CA ALA A 106 -3.98 0.97 0.43
C ALA A 106 -3.64 -0.31 -0.33
N GLU A 107 -4.32 -0.60 -1.45
CA GLU A 107 -4.04 -1.76 -2.29
C GLU A 107 -2.70 -1.62 -3.02
N LYS A 108 -2.38 -0.43 -3.52
CA LYS A 108 -1.08 -0.12 -4.11
C LYS A 108 0.05 -0.36 -3.10
N ARG A 109 -0.10 0.16 -1.90
CA ARG A 109 0.86 0.01 -0.80
C ARG A 109 1.08 -1.46 -0.43
N LYS A 110 0.00 -2.22 -0.28
CA LYS A 110 0.07 -3.67 -0.04
C LYS A 110 0.83 -4.39 -1.15
N THR A 111 0.58 -4.05 -2.40
CA THR A 111 1.25 -4.64 -3.56
C THR A 111 2.74 -4.30 -3.56
N GLN A 112 3.11 -3.05 -3.28
CA GLN A 112 4.50 -2.64 -3.12
C GLN A 112 5.20 -3.43 -2.01
N GLY A 113 4.58 -3.57 -0.85
CA GLY A 113 5.11 -4.36 0.25
C GLY A 113 5.37 -5.83 -0.11
N ILE A 114 4.50 -6.46 -0.91
CA ILE A 114 4.71 -7.82 -1.41
C ILE A 114 5.99 -7.87 -2.27
N TRP A 115 6.18 -6.92 -3.19
CA TRP A 115 7.35 -6.88 -4.04
C TRP A 115 8.64 -6.59 -3.26
N MET A 116 8.58 -5.76 -2.22
CA MET A 116 9.73 -5.52 -1.33
C MET A 116 10.12 -6.79 -0.58
N ILE A 117 9.16 -7.60 -0.11
CA ILE A 117 9.45 -8.90 0.51
C ILE A 117 10.07 -9.85 -0.50
N VAL A 118 9.55 -9.94 -1.71
CA VAL A 118 10.10 -10.80 -2.76
C VAL A 118 11.53 -10.36 -3.11
N GLY A 119 11.74 -9.08 -3.39
CA GLY A 119 13.07 -8.51 -3.67
C GLY A 119 14.04 -8.73 -2.52
N GLY A 120 13.65 -8.39 -1.30
CA GLY A 120 14.44 -8.59 -0.10
C GLY A 120 14.82 -10.06 0.13
N THR A 121 13.88 -10.99 -0.13
CA THR A 121 14.17 -12.43 -0.04
C THR A 121 15.18 -12.87 -1.08
N VAL A 122 15.10 -12.36 -2.30
CA VAL A 122 16.09 -12.63 -3.36
C VAL A 122 17.47 -12.11 -2.97
N LEU A 123 17.56 -10.91 -2.41
CA LEU A 123 18.81 -10.32 -1.92
C LEU A 123 19.42 -11.16 -0.79
N ILE A 124 18.61 -11.59 0.19
CA ILE A 124 19.07 -12.48 1.26
C ILE A 124 19.63 -13.78 0.67
N ALA A 125 18.91 -14.40 -0.26
CA ALA A 125 19.33 -15.64 -0.90
C ALA A 125 20.62 -15.45 -1.70
N THR A 126 20.76 -14.36 -2.44
CA THR A 126 21.95 -14.00 -3.21
C THR A 126 23.15 -13.76 -2.29
N GLY A 127 22.96 -13.02 -1.21
CA GLY A 127 23.99 -12.79 -0.20
C GLY A 127 24.47 -14.08 0.46
N ALA A 128 23.52 -14.93 0.86
CA ALA A 128 23.84 -16.25 1.42
C ALA A 128 24.56 -17.15 0.41
N ALA A 129 24.11 -17.20 -0.84
CA ALA A 129 24.75 -17.95 -1.90
C ALA A 129 26.18 -17.45 -2.17
N CYS A 130 26.38 -16.12 -2.16
CA CYS A 130 27.70 -15.50 -2.27
C CYS A 130 28.65 -16.03 -1.17
N ILE A 131 28.22 -16.03 0.08
CA ILE A 131 29.03 -16.51 1.20
C ILE A 131 29.32 -18.02 1.09
N VAL A 132 28.28 -18.81 0.86
CA VAL A 132 28.39 -20.29 0.85
C VAL A 132 29.22 -20.79 -0.34
N LEU A 133 28.94 -20.27 -1.55
CA LEU A 133 29.60 -20.74 -2.77
C LEU A 133 31.03 -20.20 -2.96
N THR A 134 31.35 -19.11 -2.26
CA THR A 134 32.70 -18.50 -2.34
C THR A 134 33.50 -18.67 -1.07
N GLY A 135 32.90 -19.06 0.06
CA GLY A 135 33.63 -19.29 1.33
C GLY A 135 34.69 -20.37 1.30
N GLY A 136 34.61 -21.27 0.30
CA GLY A 136 35.65 -22.26 -0.01
C GLY A 136 36.68 -21.83 -1.07
N ALA A 137 36.75 -20.53 -1.44
CA ALA A 137 37.66 -20.03 -2.43
C ALA A 137 39.12 -20.29 -2.04
N ALA A 138 39.91 -20.75 -2.99
CA ALA A 138 41.36 -21.05 -2.77
C ALA A 138 42.18 -19.81 -2.44
N ILE A 139 41.66 -18.62 -2.76
CA ILE A 139 42.30 -17.34 -2.50
C ILE A 139 41.59 -16.67 -1.33
N PRO A 140 42.22 -16.52 -0.14
CA PRO A 140 41.57 -16.00 1.07
C PRO A 140 40.90 -14.64 0.89
N ILE A 141 41.50 -13.71 0.17
CA ILE A 141 40.93 -12.37 -0.07
C ILE A 141 39.60 -12.45 -0.85
N VAL A 142 39.41 -13.45 -1.71
CA VAL A 142 38.16 -13.67 -2.44
C VAL A 142 37.07 -14.11 -1.46
N ALA A 143 37.40 -14.98 -0.52
CA ALA A 143 36.49 -15.42 0.52
C ALA A 143 36.09 -14.27 1.46
N ASP A 144 37.04 -13.45 1.91
CA ASP A 144 36.79 -12.31 2.79
C ASP A 144 35.90 -11.26 2.13
N VAL A 145 36.15 -10.92 0.88
CA VAL A 145 35.33 -10.00 0.09
C VAL A 145 33.92 -10.57 -0.12
N ALA A 146 33.83 -11.88 -0.40
CA ALA A 146 32.50 -12.52 -0.56
C ALA A 146 31.68 -12.51 0.72
N VAL A 147 32.29 -12.70 1.88
CA VAL A 147 31.61 -12.58 3.18
C VAL A 147 31.12 -11.14 3.40
N ALA A 148 31.97 -10.15 3.17
CA ALA A 148 31.61 -8.75 3.36
C ALA A 148 30.45 -8.33 2.44
N VAL A 149 30.56 -8.64 1.15
CA VAL A 149 29.56 -8.30 0.14
C VAL A 149 28.26 -9.09 0.36
N GLY A 150 28.35 -10.39 0.58
CA GLY A 150 27.20 -11.25 0.81
C GLY A 150 26.41 -10.85 2.08
N SER A 151 27.14 -10.51 3.16
CA SER A 151 26.51 -10.02 4.39
C SER A 151 25.81 -8.68 4.16
N GLY A 152 26.46 -7.75 3.46
CA GLY A 152 25.85 -6.47 3.10
C GLY A 152 24.58 -6.65 2.28
N THR A 153 24.60 -7.47 1.23
CA THR A 153 23.44 -7.79 0.41
C THR A 153 22.29 -8.37 1.24
N ALA A 154 22.58 -9.30 2.13
CA ALA A 154 21.58 -9.90 3.00
C ALA A 154 20.96 -8.91 3.99
N VAL A 155 21.75 -7.95 4.48
CA VAL A 155 21.28 -6.89 5.40
C VAL A 155 20.33 -5.94 4.68
N PHE A 156 20.62 -5.50 3.46
CA PHE A 156 19.70 -4.70 2.65
C PHE A 156 18.41 -5.47 2.38
N GLY A 157 18.50 -6.72 1.94
CA GLY A 157 17.32 -7.55 1.70
C GLY A 157 16.46 -7.78 2.93
N ALA A 158 17.05 -7.89 4.13
CA ALA A 158 16.31 -8.00 5.37
C ALA A 158 15.58 -6.69 5.72
N ALA A 159 16.22 -5.55 5.47
CA ALA A 159 15.63 -4.23 5.71
C ALA A 159 14.41 -4.02 4.80
N ASP A 160 14.51 -4.37 3.51
CA ASP A 160 13.39 -4.29 2.57
C ASP A 160 12.24 -5.24 2.93
N ALA A 161 12.56 -6.46 3.34
CA ALA A 161 11.52 -7.41 3.76
C ALA A 161 10.76 -6.92 5.01
N ILE A 162 11.44 -6.26 5.95
CA ILE A 162 10.83 -5.65 7.13
C ILE A 162 9.92 -4.48 6.72
N GLU A 163 10.40 -3.57 5.89
CA GLU A 163 9.62 -2.46 5.36
C GLU A 163 8.40 -2.96 4.59
N GLY A 164 8.59 -3.91 3.68
CA GLY A 164 7.50 -4.52 2.91
C GLY A 164 6.44 -5.21 3.78
N THR A 165 6.85 -5.84 4.90
CA THR A 165 5.90 -6.44 5.85
C THR A 165 5.02 -5.38 6.52
N GLN A 166 5.59 -4.24 6.89
CA GLN A 166 4.85 -3.11 7.46
C GLN A 166 3.90 -2.52 6.43
N ASP A 167 4.32 -2.37 5.17
CA ASP A 167 3.47 -1.87 4.09
C ASP A 167 2.29 -2.79 3.79
N ILE A 168 2.49 -4.11 3.83
CA ILE A 168 1.37 -5.07 3.73
C ILE A 168 0.40 -4.89 4.89
N TYR A 169 0.91 -4.75 6.11
CA TYR A 169 0.07 -4.54 7.29
C TYR A 169 -0.75 -3.27 7.18
N TYR A 170 -0.12 -2.13 6.91
CA TYR A 170 -0.79 -0.83 6.77
C TYR A 170 -1.78 -0.83 5.59
N GLY A 171 -1.38 -1.34 4.42
CA GLY A 171 -2.28 -1.47 3.28
C GLY A 171 -3.47 -2.40 3.56
N SER A 172 -3.28 -3.46 4.35
CA SER A 172 -4.37 -4.38 4.71
C SER A 172 -5.36 -3.80 5.72
N THR A 173 -4.92 -2.85 6.54
CA THR A 173 -5.76 -2.13 7.51
C THR A 173 -6.35 -0.84 6.95
N GLY A 174 -6.01 -0.46 5.72
CA GLY A 174 -6.42 0.82 5.11
C GLY A 174 -5.71 2.03 5.71
N ASP A 175 -4.63 1.81 6.43
CA ASP A 175 -3.80 2.88 7.00
C ASP A 175 -2.84 3.42 5.93
N ILE A 176 -3.20 4.56 5.35
CA ILE A 176 -2.38 5.25 4.33
C ILE A 176 -1.46 6.32 4.94
N ASP A 177 -1.64 6.66 6.21
CA ASP A 177 -0.92 7.75 6.87
C ASP A 177 0.35 7.28 7.59
N SER A 178 0.38 6.04 8.07
CA SER A 178 1.56 5.47 8.73
C SER A 178 2.68 5.20 7.73
N THR A 179 3.92 5.45 8.12
CA THR A 179 5.10 5.19 7.28
C THR A 179 5.78 3.91 7.70
N ALA A 180 6.07 3.01 6.76
CA ALA A 180 6.90 1.85 7.02
C ALA A 180 8.34 2.30 7.29
N VAL A 181 8.99 1.65 8.25
CA VAL A 181 10.34 2.00 8.70
C VAL A 181 11.35 1.00 8.13
N ASN A 182 12.36 1.53 7.48
CA ASN A 182 13.54 0.78 7.08
C ASN A 182 14.75 1.35 7.81
N GLY A 183 15.21 0.66 8.87
CA GLY A 183 16.27 1.17 9.75
C GLY A 183 17.60 1.46 9.02
N ILE A 184 17.88 0.78 7.90
CA ILE A 184 19.07 1.09 7.08
C ILE A 184 18.84 2.37 6.27
N LYS A 185 17.72 2.45 5.56
CA LYS A 185 17.38 3.61 4.73
C LYS A 185 17.21 4.88 5.58
N ASP A 186 16.49 4.76 6.68
CA ASP A 186 16.08 5.91 7.49
C ASP A 186 17.22 6.40 8.39
N ASP A 187 17.95 5.49 9.06
CA ASP A 187 18.99 5.87 10.01
C ASP A 187 20.36 6.08 9.34
N LEU A 188 20.80 5.11 8.49
CA LEU A 188 22.12 5.16 7.87
C LEU A 188 22.18 6.10 6.67
N PHE A 189 21.14 6.09 5.84
CA PHE A 189 21.04 6.94 4.65
C PHE A 189 20.21 8.20 4.88
N GLN A 190 19.71 8.42 6.12
CA GLN A 190 18.94 9.62 6.51
C GLN A 190 17.72 9.84 5.59
N GLY A 191 17.07 8.78 5.17
CA GLY A 191 15.93 8.80 4.26
C GLY A 191 16.26 9.09 2.79
N ASN A 192 17.55 9.09 2.41
CA ASN A 192 17.96 9.27 1.01
C ASN A 192 17.77 7.96 0.23
N GLU A 193 16.62 7.81 -0.39
CA GLU A 193 16.24 6.61 -1.14
C GLU A 193 17.17 6.34 -2.32
N ASP A 194 17.58 7.37 -3.07
CA ASP A 194 18.49 7.20 -4.21
C ASP A 194 19.83 6.61 -3.76
N ALA A 195 20.39 7.12 -2.67
CA ALA A 195 21.65 6.62 -2.12
C ALA A 195 21.49 5.21 -1.55
N TYR A 196 20.34 4.90 -0.92
CA TYR A 196 20.02 3.59 -0.39
C TYR A 196 19.97 2.55 -1.52
N TYR A 197 19.11 2.74 -2.52
CA TYR A 197 18.95 1.79 -3.62
C TYR A 197 20.18 1.70 -4.53
N LEU A 198 20.92 2.79 -4.71
CA LEU A 198 22.22 2.73 -5.42
C LEU A 198 23.21 1.81 -4.70
N THR A 199 23.28 1.93 -3.38
CA THR A 199 24.20 1.10 -2.56
C THR A 199 23.74 -0.35 -2.51
N GLU A 200 22.47 -0.61 -2.31
CA GLU A 200 21.86 -1.94 -2.37
C GLU A 200 22.17 -2.63 -3.70
N ASN A 201 21.89 -1.96 -4.83
CA ASN A 201 22.19 -2.48 -6.16
C ASN A 201 23.68 -2.74 -6.36
N ALA A 202 24.56 -1.91 -5.80
CA ALA A 202 26.00 -2.15 -5.85
C ALA A 202 26.39 -3.42 -5.07
N PHE A 203 25.80 -3.66 -3.89
CA PHE A 203 26.00 -4.88 -3.13
C PHE A 203 25.44 -6.10 -3.84
N ALA A 204 24.23 -6.02 -4.40
CA ALA A 204 23.60 -7.09 -5.18
C ALA A 204 24.44 -7.47 -6.40
N PHE A 205 24.92 -6.48 -7.16
CA PHE A 205 25.84 -6.69 -8.27
C PHE A 205 27.14 -7.36 -7.84
N ALA A 206 27.77 -6.86 -6.79
CA ALA A 206 29.00 -7.41 -6.29
C ALA A 206 28.82 -8.86 -5.80
N ALA A 207 27.70 -9.17 -5.11
CA ALA A 207 27.40 -10.52 -4.66
C ALA A 207 27.18 -11.48 -5.84
N SER A 208 26.43 -11.08 -6.85
CA SER A 208 26.21 -11.87 -8.08
C SER A 208 27.51 -12.14 -8.81
N ALA A 209 28.39 -11.14 -8.95
CA ALA A 209 29.70 -11.31 -9.59
C ALA A 209 30.66 -12.17 -8.77
N MET A 210 30.58 -12.10 -7.44
CA MET A 210 31.47 -12.89 -6.56
C MET A 210 31.20 -14.38 -6.64
N ILE A 211 29.96 -14.84 -6.89
CA ILE A 211 29.65 -16.27 -7.01
C ILE A 211 30.50 -16.96 -8.08
N PRO A 212 30.48 -16.57 -9.36
CA PRO A 212 31.30 -17.18 -10.37
C PRO A 212 32.81 -16.88 -10.19
N ILE A 213 33.19 -15.75 -9.58
CA ILE A 213 34.61 -15.48 -9.23
C ILE A 213 35.09 -16.49 -8.19
N GLY A 214 34.32 -16.77 -7.15
CA GLY A 214 34.66 -17.77 -6.15
C GLY A 214 34.80 -19.18 -6.73
N GLN A 215 33.87 -19.56 -7.60
CA GLN A 215 33.93 -20.84 -8.30
C GLN A 215 35.18 -20.97 -9.19
N ALA A 216 35.50 -19.91 -9.93
CA ALA A 216 36.74 -19.87 -10.75
C ALA A 216 38.00 -19.91 -9.88
N SER A 217 38.01 -19.27 -8.71
CA SER A 217 39.07 -19.34 -7.72
C SER A 217 39.29 -20.76 -7.20
N THR A 218 38.20 -21.42 -6.80
CA THR A 218 38.25 -22.81 -6.31
C THR A 218 38.71 -23.79 -7.39
N ALA A 219 38.32 -23.55 -8.64
CA ALA A 219 38.78 -24.36 -9.79
C ALA A 219 40.20 -24.05 -10.26
N GLY A 220 40.90 -23.10 -9.65
CA GLY A 220 42.27 -22.68 -10.07
C GLY A 220 42.31 -21.90 -11.39
N ASN A 221 41.16 -21.46 -11.90
CA ASN A 221 41.01 -20.79 -13.20
C ASN A 221 40.83 -19.27 -13.09
N LEU A 222 41.07 -18.69 -11.91
CA LEU A 222 40.94 -17.26 -11.71
C LEU A 222 42.08 -16.50 -12.35
N THR A 223 41.79 -15.76 -13.40
CA THR A 223 42.72 -14.86 -14.10
C THR A 223 42.07 -13.48 -14.22
N PHE A 224 42.88 -12.44 -14.44
CA PHE A 224 42.38 -11.09 -14.69
C PHE A 224 41.34 -11.07 -15.83
N LYS A 225 41.59 -11.82 -16.91
CA LYS A 225 40.68 -11.92 -18.05
C LYS A 225 39.35 -12.59 -17.67
N SER A 226 39.39 -13.69 -16.90
CA SER A 226 38.18 -14.36 -16.46
C SER A 226 37.35 -13.47 -15.51
N THR A 227 38.01 -12.80 -14.57
CA THR A 227 37.35 -11.85 -13.65
C THR A 227 36.69 -10.69 -14.40
N ALA A 228 37.43 -10.03 -15.31
CA ALA A 228 36.89 -8.95 -16.12
C ALA A 228 35.71 -9.40 -16.98
N THR A 229 35.73 -10.62 -17.52
CA THR A 229 34.65 -11.19 -18.31
C THR A 229 33.39 -11.45 -17.44
N ILE A 230 33.59 -11.97 -16.23
CA ILE A 230 32.47 -12.20 -15.27
C ILE A 230 31.81 -10.87 -14.91
N VAL A 231 32.60 -9.89 -14.48
CA VAL A 231 32.06 -8.56 -14.10
C VAL A 231 31.34 -7.89 -15.27
N ALA A 232 31.88 -8.00 -16.49
CA ALA A 232 31.24 -7.44 -17.68
C ALA A 232 29.89 -8.13 -17.99
N LYS A 233 29.82 -9.45 -17.86
CA LYS A 233 28.55 -10.20 -18.06
C LYS A 233 27.50 -9.83 -17.04
N GLU A 234 27.85 -9.74 -15.76
CA GLU A 234 26.93 -9.32 -14.71
C GLU A 234 26.44 -7.89 -14.95
N GLY A 235 27.35 -6.97 -15.32
CA GLY A 235 26.96 -5.60 -15.64
C GLY A 235 25.99 -5.50 -16.83
N ILE A 236 26.17 -6.32 -17.86
CA ILE A 236 25.23 -6.40 -18.99
C ILE A 236 23.90 -6.99 -18.55
N SER A 237 23.91 -8.03 -17.71
CA SER A 237 22.69 -8.67 -17.20
C SER A 237 21.86 -7.68 -16.38
N MET A 238 22.47 -6.97 -15.43
CA MET A 238 21.76 -5.94 -14.65
C MET A 238 21.24 -4.78 -15.51
N GLY A 239 22.08 -4.33 -16.46
CA GLY A 239 21.66 -3.26 -17.37
C GLY A 239 20.48 -3.68 -18.27
N ALA A 240 20.45 -4.94 -18.69
CA ALA A 240 19.32 -5.49 -19.46
C ALA A 240 18.05 -5.60 -18.60
N GLY A 241 18.17 -6.06 -17.35
CA GLY A 241 17.06 -6.12 -16.41
C GLY A 241 16.46 -4.74 -16.11
N ALA A 242 17.32 -3.79 -15.73
CA ALA A 242 16.87 -2.41 -15.48
C ALA A 242 16.25 -1.75 -16.73
N GLY A 243 16.77 -2.06 -17.92
CA GLY A 243 16.20 -1.61 -19.18
C GLY A 243 14.81 -2.20 -19.45
N ALA A 244 14.63 -3.50 -19.20
CA ALA A 244 13.35 -4.19 -19.35
C ALA A 244 12.32 -3.64 -18.37
N GLN A 245 12.70 -3.44 -17.12
CA GLN A 245 11.84 -2.83 -16.10
C GLN A 245 11.35 -1.45 -16.56
N LYS A 246 12.29 -0.57 -16.94
CA LYS A 246 11.95 0.78 -17.36
C LYS A 246 11.03 0.79 -18.59
N ILE A 247 11.34 0.00 -19.62
CA ILE A 247 10.52 -0.07 -20.82
C ILE A 247 9.11 -0.57 -20.50
N THR A 248 9.00 -1.59 -19.66
CA THR A 248 7.70 -2.14 -19.28
C THR A 248 6.88 -1.14 -18.48
N THR A 249 7.50 -0.45 -17.50
CA THR A 249 6.83 0.63 -16.75
C THR A 249 6.39 1.76 -17.68
N ASP A 250 7.28 2.23 -18.55
CA ASP A 250 6.99 3.34 -19.48
C ASP A 250 5.85 2.99 -20.48
N VAL A 251 5.79 1.73 -20.93
CA VAL A 251 4.77 1.26 -21.90
C VAL A 251 3.44 0.95 -21.23
N THR A 252 3.45 0.35 -20.05
CA THR A 252 2.23 -0.12 -19.37
C THR A 252 1.69 0.90 -18.38
N GLY A 253 2.48 1.89 -17.98
CA GLY A 253 2.17 2.79 -16.86
C GLY A 253 2.07 2.06 -15.51
N ASN A 254 2.62 0.84 -15.42
CA ASN A 254 2.49 -0.04 -14.26
C ASN A 254 3.86 -0.44 -13.74
N ASP A 255 4.26 0.13 -12.60
CA ASP A 255 5.53 -0.15 -11.95
C ASP A 255 5.69 -1.62 -11.56
N THR A 256 4.58 -2.26 -11.13
CA THR A 256 4.58 -3.68 -10.77
C THR A 256 4.90 -4.57 -12.00
N ALA A 257 4.32 -4.25 -13.16
CA ALA A 257 4.65 -4.97 -14.40
C ALA A 257 6.11 -4.74 -14.79
N GLY A 258 6.63 -3.53 -14.57
CA GLY A 258 8.06 -3.22 -14.75
C GLY A 258 8.97 -4.08 -13.88
N MET A 259 8.68 -4.17 -12.58
CA MET A 259 9.45 -4.98 -11.63
C MET A 259 9.51 -6.46 -11.99
N VAL A 260 8.43 -7.02 -12.53
CA VAL A 260 8.39 -8.43 -12.98
C VAL A 260 9.21 -8.64 -14.26
N ALA A 261 9.33 -7.62 -15.11
CA ALA A 261 10.05 -7.69 -16.37
C ALA A 261 11.57 -7.51 -16.23
N GLY A 262 12.04 -6.80 -15.19
CA GLY A 262 13.44 -6.54 -14.88
C GLY A 262 14.05 -7.59 -14.01
#